data_9720ad8445b04576d5eb7681fca10706
#
_entry.id   9720ad8445b04576d5eb7681fca10706
#
_cell.length_a   1.000
_cell.length_b   1.000
_cell.length_c   1.000
_cell.angle_alpha   90.00
_cell.angle_beta   90.00
_cell.angle_gamma   90.00
#
_symmetry.space_group_name_H-M   'P 1'
#
loop_
_entity.id
_entity.type
_entity.pdbx_description
1 polymer ?
#
loop_
_entity_poly.entity_id
_entity_poly.type
_entity_poly.pdbx_seq_one_letter_code
_entity_poly.pdbx_strand_id
1 'polypeptide(L)'
;TAVELGSPGVDLNFGCPAKTVNKSKGGAVLLKETQTLYDIVKAVRDAVPAEIPVSAKIRLGFEDKSLAVENAVAITEAGASELVVHARTKTEGYKPPAYWDWIAKIKQHTNIPLVANGEIWSAEDAQRCQEQSECTNLMVGRGALAMPNLALCIKGRQAPMPWPELAALLIQYSGYEIFGDKK
;
A
#
# COMPACT_ATOMS: atom_id res chain seq x y z
N THR A 1 -7.85 -14.83 -17.75
CA THR A 1 -7.42 -14.27 -16.44
C THR A 1 -6.31 -13.24 -16.64
N ALA A 2 -5.97 -12.44 -15.60
CA ALA A 2 -4.85 -11.48 -15.66
C ALA A 2 -3.53 -12.17 -16.01
N VAL A 3 -3.30 -13.37 -15.47
CA VAL A 3 -2.11 -14.17 -15.73
C VAL A 3 -2.03 -14.63 -17.19
N GLU A 4 -3.12 -15.09 -17.78
CA GLU A 4 -3.20 -15.46 -19.21
C GLU A 4 -2.92 -14.27 -20.14
N LEU A 5 -3.17 -13.06 -19.65
CA LEU A 5 -2.85 -11.80 -20.34
C LEU A 5 -1.40 -11.33 -20.12
N GLY A 6 -0.58 -12.13 -19.45
CA GLY A 6 0.84 -11.86 -19.21
C GLY A 6 1.13 -10.96 -18.01
N SER A 7 0.22 -10.86 -17.02
CA SER A 7 0.49 -10.11 -15.78
C SER A 7 1.66 -10.75 -15.01
N PRO A 8 2.66 -9.95 -14.58
CA PRO A 8 3.80 -10.45 -13.82
C PRO A 8 3.48 -10.78 -12.35
N GLY A 9 2.29 -10.43 -11.87
CA GLY A 9 1.82 -10.65 -10.50
C GLY A 9 0.36 -10.29 -10.34
N VAL A 10 -0.21 -10.65 -9.19
CA VAL A 10 -1.58 -10.31 -8.79
C VAL A 10 -1.54 -9.64 -7.42
N ASP A 11 -2.13 -8.45 -7.28
CA ASP A 11 -2.23 -7.74 -6.00
C ASP A 11 -3.68 -7.65 -5.53
N LEU A 12 -3.92 -8.01 -4.27
CA LEU A 12 -5.23 -7.99 -3.63
C LEU A 12 -5.38 -6.76 -2.74
N ASN A 13 -6.32 -5.87 -3.07
CA ASN A 13 -6.51 -4.62 -2.34
C ASN A 13 -7.60 -4.73 -1.26
N PHE A 14 -7.19 -4.92 -0.01
CA PHE A 14 -8.04 -4.89 1.18
C PHE A 14 -7.94 -3.56 1.95
N GLY A 15 -7.37 -2.52 1.35
CA GLY A 15 -7.16 -1.22 2.00
C GLY A 15 -8.06 -0.09 1.45
N CYS A 16 -8.88 -0.33 0.43
CA CYS A 16 -9.70 0.71 -0.19
C CYS A 16 -10.73 1.28 0.80
N PRO A 17 -10.71 2.62 1.09
CA PRO A 17 -11.63 3.24 2.04
C PRO A 17 -12.94 3.71 1.40
N ALA A 18 -13.13 3.58 0.08
CA ALA A 18 -14.26 4.11 -0.65
C ALA A 18 -15.59 3.51 -0.17
N LYS A 19 -16.58 4.36 0.09
CA LYS A 19 -17.89 3.93 0.62
C LYS A 19 -18.59 2.93 -0.31
N THR A 20 -18.52 3.13 -1.63
CA THR A 20 -19.12 2.24 -2.63
C THR A 20 -18.51 0.84 -2.59
N VAL A 21 -17.17 0.75 -2.53
CA VAL A 21 -16.45 -0.53 -2.44
C VAL A 21 -16.79 -1.25 -1.14
N ASN A 22 -16.78 -0.53 -0.01
CA ASN A 22 -17.07 -1.13 1.29
C ASN A 22 -18.54 -1.58 1.42
N LYS A 23 -19.50 -0.86 0.81
CA LYS A 23 -20.91 -1.31 0.75
C LYS A 23 -21.08 -2.60 -0.06
N SER A 24 -20.24 -2.83 -1.05
CA SER A 24 -20.21 -4.06 -1.86
C SER A 24 -19.35 -5.17 -1.24
N LYS A 25 -19.09 -5.10 0.08
CA LYS A 25 -18.27 -6.07 0.83
C LYS A 25 -16.87 -6.26 0.25
N GLY A 26 -16.23 -5.18 -0.23
CA GLY A 26 -14.87 -5.17 -0.75
C GLY A 26 -13.98 -4.14 -0.04
N GLY A 27 -12.68 -4.19 -0.27
CA GLY A 27 -11.72 -3.26 0.29
C GLY A 27 -11.59 -3.35 1.81
N ALA A 28 -11.51 -2.20 2.51
CA ALA A 28 -11.17 -2.16 3.93
C ALA A 28 -12.20 -2.80 4.85
N VAL A 29 -13.46 -2.98 4.45
CA VAL A 29 -14.47 -3.66 5.28
C VAL A 29 -14.12 -5.10 5.56
N LEU A 30 -13.39 -5.76 4.65
CA LEU A 30 -12.92 -7.14 4.82
C LEU A 30 -11.94 -7.31 5.98
N LEU A 31 -11.29 -6.22 6.43
CA LEU A 31 -10.40 -6.25 7.60
C LEU A 31 -11.12 -6.54 8.93
N LYS A 32 -12.44 -6.60 8.93
CA LYS A 32 -13.26 -7.02 10.07
C LYS A 32 -13.41 -8.56 10.16
N GLU A 33 -13.05 -9.29 9.12
CA GLU A 33 -13.32 -10.73 8.98
C GLU A 33 -12.05 -11.47 8.54
N THR A 34 -11.18 -11.79 9.48
CA THR A 34 -9.86 -12.41 9.24
C THR A 34 -9.96 -13.69 8.41
N GLN A 35 -10.96 -14.55 8.68
CA GLN A 35 -11.16 -15.79 7.91
C GLN A 35 -11.50 -15.50 6.44
N THR A 36 -12.32 -14.49 6.18
CA THR A 36 -12.65 -14.08 4.80
C THR A 36 -11.41 -13.59 4.02
N LEU A 37 -10.49 -12.88 4.69
CA LEU A 37 -9.21 -12.49 4.08
C LEU A 37 -8.38 -13.71 3.71
N TYR A 38 -8.24 -14.67 4.63
CA TYR A 38 -7.54 -15.93 4.38
C TYR A 38 -8.14 -16.66 3.16
N ASP A 39 -9.46 -16.85 3.15
CA ASP A 39 -10.15 -17.61 2.09
C ASP A 39 -9.98 -16.95 0.71
N ILE A 40 -10.06 -15.62 0.63
CA ILE A 40 -9.86 -14.89 -0.63
C ILE A 40 -8.41 -15.01 -1.12
N VAL A 41 -7.43 -14.77 -0.25
CA VAL A 41 -6.01 -14.86 -0.63
C VAL A 41 -5.67 -16.30 -1.04
N LYS A 42 -6.14 -17.29 -0.29
CA LYS A 42 -5.92 -18.72 -0.57
C LYS A 42 -6.52 -19.11 -1.93
N ALA A 43 -7.76 -18.72 -2.19
CA ALA A 43 -8.42 -19.02 -3.46
C ALA A 43 -7.67 -18.42 -4.66
N VAL A 44 -7.18 -17.17 -4.53
CA VAL A 44 -6.39 -16.53 -5.59
C VAL A 44 -5.02 -17.20 -5.71
N ARG A 45 -4.33 -17.51 -4.60
CA ARG A 45 -3.04 -18.19 -4.62
C ARG A 45 -3.13 -19.56 -5.31
N ASP A 46 -4.19 -20.33 -5.02
CA ASP A 46 -4.39 -21.67 -5.61
C ASP A 46 -4.71 -21.59 -7.11
N ALA A 47 -5.36 -20.51 -7.55
CA ALA A 47 -5.71 -20.30 -8.96
C ALA A 47 -4.58 -19.70 -9.81
N VAL A 48 -3.54 -19.14 -9.19
CA VAL A 48 -2.40 -18.50 -9.86
C VAL A 48 -1.21 -19.45 -9.88
N PRO A 49 -0.50 -19.63 -11.00
CA PRO A 49 0.72 -20.45 -11.04
C PRO A 49 1.73 -20.09 -9.97
N ALA A 50 2.46 -21.07 -9.45
CA ALA A 50 3.34 -20.88 -8.28
C ALA A 50 4.47 -19.86 -8.51
N GLU A 51 4.94 -19.73 -9.73
CA GLU A 51 6.00 -18.79 -10.14
C GLU A 51 5.54 -17.33 -10.20
N ILE A 52 4.21 -17.09 -10.22
CA ILE A 52 3.65 -15.74 -10.30
C ILE A 52 3.29 -15.28 -8.88
N PRO A 53 3.85 -14.14 -8.41
CA PRO A 53 3.58 -13.65 -7.07
C PRO A 53 2.13 -13.21 -6.89
N VAL A 54 1.60 -13.49 -5.70
CA VAL A 54 0.33 -12.95 -5.21
C VAL A 54 0.63 -12.10 -3.98
N SER A 55 0.43 -10.81 -4.08
CA SER A 55 0.63 -9.85 -2.99
C SER A 55 -0.71 -9.34 -2.45
N ALA A 56 -0.66 -8.71 -1.28
CA ALA A 56 -1.83 -8.05 -0.71
C ALA A 56 -1.48 -6.68 -0.15
N LYS A 57 -2.47 -5.77 -0.19
CA LYS A 57 -2.36 -4.45 0.44
C LYS A 57 -3.48 -4.24 1.44
N ILE A 58 -3.11 -3.95 2.69
CA ILE A 58 -4.03 -3.73 3.81
C ILE A 58 -3.88 -2.35 4.45
N ARG A 59 -4.80 -2.05 5.37
CA ARG A 59 -4.67 -1.06 6.45
C ARG A 59 -4.54 -1.78 7.79
N LEU A 60 -4.24 -1.04 8.85
CA LEU A 60 -4.17 -1.59 10.22
C LEU A 60 -5.52 -2.10 10.76
N GLY A 61 -6.59 -1.87 10.04
CA GLY A 61 -7.93 -2.31 10.38
C GLY A 61 -9.00 -1.40 9.78
N PHE A 62 -10.25 -1.68 10.09
CA PHE A 62 -11.39 -0.86 9.63
C PHE A 62 -11.67 0.28 10.62
N GLU A 63 -12.09 0.00 11.83
CA GLU A 63 -12.40 0.97 12.89
C GLU A 63 -11.20 1.18 13.81
N ASP A 64 -10.56 0.09 14.22
CA ASP A 64 -9.43 0.05 15.12
C ASP A 64 -8.34 -0.92 14.61
N LYS A 65 -7.31 -1.14 15.41
CA LYS A 65 -6.13 -1.92 15.05
C LYS A 65 -6.11 -3.32 15.71
N SER A 66 -7.20 -3.73 16.38
CA SER A 66 -7.23 -4.96 17.17
C SER A 66 -6.91 -6.21 16.36
N LEU A 67 -7.37 -6.28 15.11
CA LEU A 67 -7.12 -7.40 14.20
C LEU A 67 -5.91 -7.20 13.26
N ALA A 68 -5.08 -6.16 13.46
CA ALA A 68 -4.01 -5.83 12.52
C ALA A 68 -3.00 -6.98 12.33
N VAL A 69 -2.58 -7.59 13.42
CA VAL A 69 -1.63 -8.72 13.40
C VAL A 69 -2.30 -9.98 12.88
N GLU A 70 -3.49 -10.32 13.36
CA GLU A 70 -4.23 -11.51 12.94
C GLU A 70 -4.52 -11.49 11.43
N ASN A 71 -4.95 -10.36 10.89
CA ASN A 71 -5.18 -10.19 9.46
C ASN A 71 -3.90 -10.39 8.64
N ALA A 72 -2.77 -9.86 9.10
CA ALA A 72 -1.48 -10.03 8.42
C ALA A 72 -1.00 -11.48 8.45
N VAL A 73 -1.15 -12.16 9.59
CA VAL A 73 -0.84 -13.59 9.74
C VAL A 73 -1.70 -14.43 8.80
N ALA A 74 -3.02 -14.22 8.79
CA ALA A 74 -3.94 -14.94 7.92
C ALA A 74 -3.59 -14.79 6.43
N ILE A 75 -3.26 -13.58 5.99
CA ILE A 75 -2.83 -13.30 4.61
C ILE A 75 -1.52 -14.03 4.29
N THR A 76 -0.56 -14.06 5.23
CA THR A 76 0.71 -14.75 5.08
C THR A 76 0.52 -16.27 4.97
N GLU A 77 -0.27 -16.85 5.88
CA GLU A 77 -0.58 -18.30 5.90
C GLU A 77 -1.39 -18.75 4.68
N ALA A 78 -2.20 -17.86 4.09
CA ALA A 78 -2.91 -18.12 2.85
C ALA A 78 -1.98 -18.12 1.61
N GLY A 79 -0.69 -17.78 1.77
CA GLY A 79 0.33 -17.89 0.74
C GLY A 79 0.62 -16.61 -0.04
N ALA A 80 0.32 -15.43 0.52
CA ALA A 80 0.79 -14.16 -0.06
C ALA A 80 2.32 -14.10 -0.04
N SER A 81 2.92 -13.58 -1.10
CA SER A 81 4.37 -13.43 -1.27
C SER A 81 4.93 -12.11 -0.73
N GLU A 82 4.08 -11.10 -0.54
CA GLU A 82 4.42 -9.78 0.00
C GLU A 82 3.16 -9.13 0.59
N LEU A 83 3.34 -8.31 1.61
CA LEU A 83 2.26 -7.55 2.23
C LEU A 83 2.61 -6.07 2.35
N VAL A 84 1.81 -5.21 1.72
CA VAL A 84 1.90 -3.76 1.89
C VAL A 84 0.95 -3.31 2.99
N VAL A 85 1.46 -2.58 3.98
CA VAL A 85 0.66 -2.12 5.12
C VAL A 85 0.61 -0.59 5.17
N HIS A 86 -0.58 -0.01 4.95
CA HIS A 86 -0.81 1.40 5.24
C HIS A 86 -1.01 1.58 6.75
N ALA A 87 -0.13 2.33 7.38
CA ALA A 87 -0.03 2.52 8.84
C ALA A 87 -1.17 3.35 9.45
N ARG A 88 -2.42 3.10 9.04
CA ARG A 88 -3.67 3.69 9.55
C ARG A 88 -4.83 2.74 9.37
N THR A 89 -5.86 2.89 10.19
CA THR A 89 -7.16 2.25 9.96
C THR A 89 -7.94 2.95 8.84
N LYS A 90 -9.04 2.37 8.41
CA LYS A 90 -9.93 3.01 7.43
C LYS A 90 -10.58 4.28 8.00
N THR A 91 -10.96 4.27 9.27
CA THR A 91 -11.61 5.42 9.96
C THR A 91 -10.64 6.58 10.19
N GLU A 92 -9.37 6.32 10.45
CA GLU A 92 -8.31 7.33 10.52
C GLU A 92 -8.06 8.00 9.17
N GLY A 93 -8.38 7.30 8.08
CA GLY A 93 -8.33 7.85 6.72
C GLY A 93 -6.91 8.20 6.27
N TYR A 94 -6.66 9.51 6.14
CA TYR A 94 -5.37 10.08 5.74
C TYR A 94 -4.85 11.13 6.73
N LYS A 95 -5.47 11.23 7.91
CA LYS A 95 -5.06 12.19 8.93
C LYS A 95 -3.80 11.70 9.65
N PRO A 96 -2.78 12.55 9.87
CA PRO A 96 -1.62 12.18 10.67
C PRO A 96 -2.02 11.91 12.14
N PRO A 97 -1.22 11.09 12.86
CA PRO A 97 -0.02 10.41 12.41
C PRO A 97 -0.27 9.12 11.61
N ALA A 98 0.79 8.56 10.99
CA ALA A 98 0.85 7.17 10.60
C ALA A 98 1.51 6.37 11.73
N TYR A 99 0.99 5.19 12.02
CA TYR A 99 1.44 4.35 13.15
C TYR A 99 2.40 3.27 12.65
N TRP A 100 3.61 3.66 12.30
CA TRP A 100 4.61 2.77 11.71
C TRP A 100 5.06 1.66 12.67
N ASP A 101 5.02 1.91 13.99
CA ASP A 101 5.29 0.92 15.04
C ASP A 101 4.38 -0.32 14.98
N TRP A 102 3.16 -0.16 14.47
CA TRP A 102 2.26 -1.29 14.25
C TRP A 102 2.73 -2.22 13.13
N ILE A 103 3.45 -1.70 12.13
CA ILE A 103 4.05 -2.52 11.07
C ILE A 103 5.19 -3.36 11.65
N ALA A 104 6.00 -2.80 12.56
CA ALA A 104 7.01 -3.57 13.27
C ALA A 104 6.39 -4.71 14.11
N LYS A 105 5.24 -4.46 14.77
CA LYS A 105 4.49 -5.53 15.47
C LYS A 105 4.03 -6.63 14.51
N ILE A 106 3.48 -6.27 13.35
CA ILE A 106 3.09 -7.24 12.31
C ILE A 106 4.30 -8.06 11.87
N LYS A 107 5.45 -7.41 11.65
CA LYS A 107 6.68 -8.06 11.20
C LYS A 107 7.18 -9.16 12.14
N GLN A 108 6.94 -9.02 13.44
CA GLN A 108 7.32 -10.04 14.44
C GLN A 108 6.49 -11.34 14.31
N HIS A 109 5.36 -11.30 13.60
CA HIS A 109 4.44 -12.43 13.47
C HIS A 109 4.29 -12.94 12.02
N THR A 110 5.01 -12.35 11.07
CA THR A 110 4.96 -12.73 9.65
C THR A 110 6.37 -12.95 9.13
N ASN A 111 6.52 -13.87 8.17
CA ASN A 111 7.80 -14.25 7.56
C ASN A 111 7.93 -13.83 6.09
N ILE A 112 6.97 -13.05 5.58
CA ILE A 112 7.01 -12.51 4.21
C ILE A 112 7.54 -11.07 4.20
N PRO A 113 8.07 -10.59 3.07
CA PRO A 113 8.45 -9.20 2.91
C PRO A 113 7.30 -8.24 3.24
N LEU A 114 7.56 -7.24 4.10
CA LEU A 114 6.63 -6.17 4.38
C LEU A 114 7.07 -4.88 3.69
N VAL A 115 6.10 -4.13 3.19
CA VAL A 115 6.29 -2.80 2.61
C VAL A 115 5.51 -1.78 3.44
N ALA A 116 6.22 -0.84 4.07
CA ALA A 116 5.59 0.18 4.89
C ALA A 116 5.05 1.34 4.03
N ASN A 117 3.82 1.78 4.34
CA ASN A 117 3.14 2.86 3.62
C ASN A 117 2.45 3.82 4.59
N GLY A 118 2.41 5.09 4.22
CA GLY A 118 1.68 6.15 4.91
C GLY A 118 2.58 7.26 5.43
N GLU A 119 2.20 8.52 5.20
CA GLU A 119 2.83 9.75 5.69
C GLU A 119 4.32 9.92 5.32
N ILE A 120 4.72 9.46 4.14
CA ILE A 120 6.08 9.63 3.62
C ILE A 120 6.06 10.77 2.60
N TRP A 121 6.59 11.93 2.97
CA TRP A 121 6.60 13.16 2.18
C TRP A 121 8.02 13.63 1.85
N SER A 122 9.03 13.15 2.60
CA SER A 122 10.43 13.51 2.45
C SER A 122 11.35 12.30 2.65
N ALA A 123 12.65 12.46 2.41
CA ALA A 123 13.65 11.45 2.71
C ALA A 123 13.76 11.19 4.23
N GLU A 124 13.59 12.23 5.05
CA GLU A 124 13.59 12.13 6.51
C GLU A 124 12.38 11.35 7.03
N ASP A 125 11.19 11.54 6.41
CA ASP A 125 10.01 10.73 6.74
C ASP A 125 10.24 9.27 6.38
N ALA A 126 10.87 9.00 5.23
CA ALA A 126 11.21 7.66 4.81
C ALA A 126 12.15 6.97 5.79
N GLN A 127 13.20 7.67 6.25
CA GLN A 127 14.13 7.15 7.25
C GLN A 127 13.39 6.84 8.56
N ARG A 128 12.59 7.76 9.09
CA ARG A 128 11.78 7.53 10.30
C ARG A 128 10.81 6.36 10.13
N CYS A 129 10.19 6.25 8.95
CA CYS A 129 9.30 5.13 8.65
C CYS A 129 10.06 3.79 8.68
N GLN A 130 11.25 3.73 8.07
CA GLN A 130 12.09 2.53 8.09
C GLN A 130 12.52 2.14 9.51
N GLU A 131 12.94 3.13 10.31
CA GLU A 131 13.35 2.92 11.71
C GLU A 131 12.19 2.40 12.57
N GLN A 132 11.01 3.00 12.48
CA GLN A 132 9.86 2.64 13.32
C GLN A 132 9.12 1.39 12.86
N SER A 133 9.08 1.12 11.55
CA SER A 133 8.43 -0.06 10.99
C SER A 133 9.35 -1.27 10.88
N GLU A 134 10.67 -1.06 11.02
CA GLU A 134 11.73 -2.04 10.75
C GLU A 134 11.68 -2.59 9.31
N CYS A 135 11.03 -1.88 8.39
CA CYS A 135 10.92 -2.27 6.98
C CYS A 135 11.95 -1.54 6.12
N THR A 136 12.66 -2.28 5.28
CA THR A 136 13.53 -1.69 4.26
C THR A 136 12.72 -1.13 3.07
N ASN A 137 11.65 -1.82 2.70
CA ASN A 137 10.81 -1.47 1.55
C ASN A 137 9.71 -0.49 1.95
N LEU A 138 9.54 0.56 1.14
CA LEU A 138 8.56 1.61 1.35
C LEU A 138 7.66 1.77 0.13
N MET A 139 6.38 2.06 0.36
CA MET A 139 5.45 2.51 -0.67
C MET A 139 5.12 3.98 -0.44
N VAL A 140 5.42 4.83 -1.40
CA VAL A 140 5.04 6.23 -1.40
C VAL A 140 3.78 6.46 -2.24
N GLY A 141 2.94 7.38 -1.83
CA GLY A 141 1.71 7.76 -2.55
C GLY A 141 1.69 9.27 -2.81
N ARG A 142 0.92 10.01 -2.04
CA ARG A 142 0.73 11.46 -2.18
C ARG A 142 2.05 12.25 -2.12
N GLY A 143 3.04 11.77 -1.36
CA GLY A 143 4.38 12.38 -1.33
C GLY A 143 5.04 12.40 -2.71
N ALA A 144 4.86 11.36 -3.53
CA ALA A 144 5.38 11.35 -4.89
C ALA A 144 4.61 12.25 -5.87
N LEU A 145 3.36 12.64 -5.53
CA LEU A 145 2.65 13.69 -6.27
C LEU A 145 3.17 15.08 -5.90
N ALA A 146 3.47 15.30 -4.62
CA ALA A 146 4.04 16.57 -4.14
C ALA A 146 5.51 16.75 -4.57
N MET A 147 6.26 15.66 -4.67
CA MET A 147 7.67 15.62 -5.06
C MET A 147 7.89 14.42 -6.02
N PRO A 148 7.80 14.60 -7.34
CA PRO A 148 7.86 13.50 -8.31
C PRO A 148 9.13 12.66 -8.23
N ASN A 149 10.26 13.25 -7.83
CA ASN A 149 11.53 12.55 -7.66
C ASN A 149 11.77 12.04 -6.22
N LEU A 150 10.74 11.99 -5.36
CA LEU A 150 10.86 11.58 -3.95
C LEU A 150 11.58 10.23 -3.79
N ALA A 151 11.28 9.25 -4.64
CA ALA A 151 11.92 7.95 -4.59
C ALA A 151 13.44 8.01 -4.84
N LEU A 152 13.91 8.95 -5.67
CA LEU A 152 15.33 9.18 -5.92
C LEU A 152 15.98 9.94 -4.75
N CYS A 153 15.25 10.86 -4.12
CA CYS A 153 15.69 11.55 -2.91
C CYS A 153 15.87 10.56 -1.75
N ILE A 154 14.89 9.68 -1.52
CA ILE A 154 14.97 8.62 -0.50
C ILE A 154 16.18 7.70 -0.72
N LYS A 155 16.52 7.41 -1.98
CA LYS A 155 17.70 6.61 -2.33
C LYS A 155 19.03 7.39 -2.31
N GLY A 156 19.01 8.67 -1.91
CA GLY A 156 20.19 9.54 -1.90
C GLY A 156 20.78 9.81 -3.29
N ARG A 157 20.01 9.63 -4.37
CA ARG A 157 20.49 9.78 -5.75
C ARG A 157 20.24 11.16 -6.34
N GLN A 158 19.31 11.91 -5.76
CA GLN A 158 18.97 13.28 -6.19
C GLN A 158 18.58 14.13 -4.99
N ALA A 159 18.80 15.44 -5.11
CA ALA A 159 18.18 16.43 -4.24
C ALA A 159 16.68 16.59 -4.57
N PRO A 160 15.86 17.12 -3.64
CA PRO A 160 14.48 17.49 -3.90
C PRO A 160 14.35 18.38 -5.16
N MET A 161 13.36 18.09 -6.00
CA MET A 161 13.10 18.86 -7.20
C MET A 161 12.74 20.31 -6.84
N PRO A 162 13.44 21.33 -7.36
CA PRO A 162 13.14 22.72 -7.06
C PRO A 162 11.81 23.14 -7.68
N TRP A 163 11.13 24.09 -7.05
CA TRP A 163 9.81 24.56 -7.49
C TRP A 163 9.70 24.95 -8.97
N PRO A 164 10.68 25.66 -9.59
CA PRO A 164 10.58 26.00 -11.00
C PRO A 164 10.50 24.78 -11.93
N GLU A 165 11.24 23.71 -11.64
CA GLU A 165 11.20 22.45 -12.39
C GLU A 165 9.88 21.72 -12.18
N LEU A 166 9.41 21.66 -10.93
CA LEU A 166 8.11 21.08 -10.60
C LEU A 166 6.97 21.83 -11.29
N ALA A 167 7.00 23.16 -11.27
CA ALA A 167 5.99 23.97 -11.94
C ALA A 167 5.95 23.73 -13.46
N ALA A 168 7.12 23.64 -14.10
CA ALA A 168 7.21 23.31 -15.53
C ALA A 168 6.63 21.92 -15.84
N LEU A 169 6.92 20.92 -14.99
CA LEU A 169 6.36 19.57 -15.11
C LEU A 169 4.83 19.57 -14.98
N LEU A 170 4.28 20.30 -14.00
CA LEU A 170 2.83 20.41 -13.76
C LEU A 170 2.12 21.08 -14.94
N ILE A 171 2.73 22.15 -15.52
CA ILE A 171 2.19 22.81 -16.72
C ILE A 171 2.18 21.85 -17.90
N GLN A 172 3.25 21.08 -18.11
CA GLN A 172 3.30 20.06 -19.15
C GLN A 172 2.21 19.01 -18.96
N TYR A 173 2.04 18.51 -17.71
CA TYR A 173 1.04 17.50 -17.37
C TYR A 173 -0.38 18.01 -17.59
N SER A 174 -0.67 19.25 -17.19
CA SER A 174 -2.01 19.85 -17.39
C SER A 174 -2.39 19.96 -18.87
N GLY A 175 -1.41 20.07 -19.77
CA GLY A 175 -1.64 20.05 -21.22
C GLY A 175 -2.22 18.73 -21.74
N TYR A 176 -1.96 17.61 -21.07
CA TYR A 176 -2.53 16.31 -21.44
C TYR A 176 -3.98 16.12 -20.95
N GLU A 177 -4.39 16.79 -19.88
CA GLU A 177 -5.76 16.69 -19.37
C GLU A 177 -6.79 17.45 -20.22
N ILE A 178 -6.36 18.47 -20.98
CA ILE A 178 -7.26 19.27 -21.82
C ILE A 178 -7.82 18.47 -23.00
N PHE A 179 -7.18 17.37 -23.38
CA PHE A 179 -7.61 16.48 -24.47
C PHE A 179 -8.44 15.28 -24.01
N GLY A 180 -8.67 15.11 -22.72
CA GLY A 180 -9.59 14.12 -22.20
C GLY A 180 -11.01 14.64 -22.29
N ASP A 181 -11.82 14.08 -23.20
CA ASP A 181 -13.26 14.34 -23.27
C ASP A 181 -13.91 14.16 -21.90
N LYS A 182 -14.48 15.24 -21.38
CA LYS A 182 -15.43 15.16 -20.26
C LYS A 182 -16.66 14.37 -20.74
N LYS A 183 -16.66 13.08 -20.50
CA LYS A 183 -17.87 12.27 -20.53
C LYS A 183 -18.36 12.01 -19.12
#